data_218891a00243c9ca77bef6e88c5a272d
#
_entry.id   218891a00243c9ca77bef6e88c5a272d
#
_cell.length_a   1.000
_cell.length_b   1.000
_cell.length_c   1.000
_cell.angle_alpha   90.00
_cell.angle_beta   90.00
_cell.angle_gamma   90.00
#
_symmetry.space_group_name_H-M   'P 1'
#
loop_
_entity.id
_entity.type
_entity.pdbx_description
1 polymer ?
#
loop_
_entity_poly.entity_id
_entity_poly.type
_entity_poly.pdbx_seq_one_letter_code
_entity_poly.pdbx_strand_id
1 'polypeptide(L)'
;PAAEYVTNAFSTDIKDEFKDDAEPRHVSVAGRIMSRRVMGKASFIELQDSKGRIQVYITRDDICPDEDKEMYNTVFKRLLDLGDFIGIEGFVFRTQMGEISIHAQKLTVLAKSIKPLPIVKYKDGVAYDSFDDPELRYRQRYVDLIVNDGVKETFQKRATIIRTMRAALDEAGYTEVETPILQSIPGGASARPFTTHPVSYTHLRAH
;
A
#
# COMPACT_ATOMS: atom_id res chain seq x y z
N PRO A 1 -16.98 -2.31 -12.28
CA PRO A 1 -16.32 -2.49 -10.99
C PRO A 1 -14.81 -2.58 -11.17
N ALA A 2 -14.06 -2.09 -10.18
CA ALA A 2 -12.59 -2.06 -10.19
C ALA A 2 -11.91 -3.45 -10.31
N ALA A 3 -12.67 -4.52 -10.17
CA ALA A 3 -12.19 -5.89 -10.27
C ALA A 3 -11.67 -6.30 -11.66
N GLU A 4 -11.96 -5.52 -12.68
CA GLU A 4 -11.56 -5.81 -14.07
C GLU A 4 -10.32 -5.02 -14.54
N TYR A 5 -9.73 -4.17 -13.68
CA TYR A 5 -8.56 -3.40 -14.08
C TYR A 5 -7.30 -4.28 -14.10
N VAL A 6 -6.70 -4.41 -15.27
CA VAL A 6 -5.52 -5.27 -15.48
C VAL A 6 -4.25 -4.42 -15.48
N THR A 7 -3.30 -4.78 -14.62
CA THR A 7 -1.96 -4.18 -14.58
C THR A 7 -0.95 -5.05 -15.31
N ASN A 8 0.04 -4.43 -15.96
CA ASN A 8 1.12 -5.13 -16.66
C ASN A 8 2.51 -4.82 -16.08
N ALA A 9 2.62 -3.91 -15.12
CA ALA A 9 3.88 -3.50 -14.52
C ALA A 9 3.70 -3.00 -13.08
N PHE A 10 4.80 -2.99 -12.31
CA PHE A 10 4.89 -2.39 -10.99
C PHE A 10 5.92 -1.28 -10.96
N SER A 11 5.80 -0.38 -9.98
CA SER A 11 6.63 0.82 -9.83
C SER A 11 8.13 0.54 -9.83
N THR A 12 8.59 -0.49 -9.11
CA THR A 12 10.00 -0.89 -9.05
C THR A 12 10.47 -1.45 -10.38
N ASP A 13 9.70 -2.36 -10.99
CA ASP A 13 10.05 -2.99 -12.26
C ASP A 13 10.22 -1.94 -13.37
N ILE A 14 9.35 -0.90 -13.36
CA ILE A 14 9.43 0.21 -14.30
C ILE A 14 10.73 0.99 -14.10
N LYS A 15 11.11 1.28 -12.85
CA LYS A 15 12.34 2.04 -12.54
C LYS A 15 13.60 1.25 -12.87
N ASP A 16 13.61 -0.05 -12.57
CA ASP A 16 14.77 -0.92 -12.76
C ASP A 16 15.03 -1.25 -14.25
N GLU A 17 13.96 -1.37 -15.04
CA GLU A 17 14.03 -1.72 -16.46
C GLU A 17 14.13 -0.51 -17.39
N PHE A 18 14.03 0.72 -16.87
CA PHE A 18 14.03 1.94 -17.66
C PHE A 18 15.37 2.18 -18.35
N LYS A 19 15.31 2.53 -19.66
CA LYS A 19 16.46 2.93 -20.47
C LYS A 19 16.12 4.19 -21.24
N ASP A 20 17.00 5.19 -21.17
CA ASP A 20 16.77 6.50 -21.80
C ASP A 20 16.72 6.43 -23.36
N ASP A 21 17.44 5.49 -23.96
CA ASP A 21 17.55 5.34 -25.42
C ASP A 21 16.53 4.34 -26.01
N ALA A 22 15.63 3.78 -25.20
CA ALA A 22 14.63 2.83 -25.67
C ALA A 22 13.33 3.53 -26.12
N GLU A 23 12.55 2.85 -26.96
CA GLU A 23 11.19 3.29 -27.26
C GLU A 23 10.36 3.42 -25.98
N PRO A 24 9.46 4.43 -25.90
CA PRO A 24 8.62 4.63 -24.72
C PRO A 24 7.79 3.38 -24.40
N ARG A 25 8.04 2.79 -23.24
CA ARG A 25 7.29 1.61 -22.77
C ARG A 25 5.91 2.01 -22.31
N HIS A 26 4.87 1.46 -22.93
CA HIS A 26 3.50 1.60 -22.45
C HIS A 26 3.22 0.68 -21.27
N VAL A 27 2.63 1.26 -20.23
CA VAL A 27 2.34 0.57 -18.95
C VAL A 27 0.91 0.82 -18.50
N SER A 28 0.38 -0.16 -17.79
CA SER A 28 -0.86 -0.09 -17.03
C SER A 28 -0.53 -0.43 -15.58
N VAL A 29 -0.69 0.54 -14.69
CA VAL A 29 -0.39 0.41 -13.26
C VAL A 29 -1.59 0.79 -12.42
N ALA A 30 -1.68 0.22 -11.23
CA ALA A 30 -2.69 0.59 -10.25
C ALA A 30 -2.05 0.82 -8.88
N GLY A 31 -2.52 1.82 -8.16
CA GLY A 31 -1.97 2.13 -6.84
C GLY A 31 -2.77 3.18 -6.10
N ARG A 32 -2.29 3.49 -4.91
CA ARG A 32 -2.84 4.48 -4.00
C ARG A 32 -2.17 5.83 -4.21
N ILE A 33 -2.96 6.90 -4.28
CA ILE A 33 -2.45 8.28 -4.34
C ILE A 33 -1.86 8.64 -2.98
N MET A 34 -0.55 8.89 -2.92
CA MET A 34 0.15 9.27 -1.70
C MET A 34 0.45 10.76 -1.62
N SER A 35 0.69 11.39 -2.76
CA SER A 35 0.82 12.84 -2.87
C SER A 35 0.19 13.35 -4.17
N ARG A 36 -0.18 14.63 -4.16
CA ARG A 36 -0.77 15.29 -5.33
C ARG A 36 -0.36 16.76 -5.38
N ARG A 37 0.20 17.16 -6.51
CA ARG A 37 0.54 18.56 -6.78
C ARG A 37 -0.10 19.01 -8.09
N VAL A 38 -1.09 19.88 -8.00
CA VAL A 38 -1.84 20.44 -9.14
C VAL A 38 -1.22 21.76 -9.56
N MET A 39 -0.84 21.88 -10.84
CA MET A 39 -0.25 23.08 -11.45
C MET A 39 -1.04 23.48 -12.70
N GLY A 40 -2.24 24.01 -12.49
CA GLY A 40 -3.12 24.45 -13.59
C GLY A 40 -3.64 23.30 -14.45
N LYS A 41 -3.11 23.15 -15.68
CA LYS A 41 -3.49 22.10 -16.63
C LYS A 41 -2.64 20.82 -16.50
N ALA A 42 -1.56 20.88 -15.74
CA ALA A 42 -0.68 19.77 -15.48
C ALA A 42 -0.64 19.45 -13.99
N SER A 43 -0.35 18.22 -13.63
CA SER A 43 -0.27 17.75 -12.25
C SER A 43 0.73 16.64 -12.12
N PHE A 44 1.28 16.51 -10.93
CA PHE A 44 2.06 15.35 -10.52
C PHE A 44 1.37 14.66 -9.36
N ILE A 45 1.35 13.35 -9.38
CA ILE A 45 0.95 12.51 -8.25
C ILE A 45 2.06 11.49 -7.96
N GLU A 46 2.12 11.03 -6.73
CA GLU A 46 2.89 9.87 -6.35
C GLU A 46 1.92 8.70 -6.14
N LEU A 47 2.11 7.65 -6.90
CA LEU A 47 1.31 6.44 -6.86
C LEU A 47 2.09 5.34 -6.13
N GLN A 48 1.50 4.77 -5.08
CA GLN A 48 2.07 3.65 -4.32
C GLN A 48 1.36 2.35 -4.70
N ASP A 49 2.13 1.38 -5.18
CA ASP A 49 1.66 0.01 -5.45
C ASP A 49 2.17 -0.99 -4.39
N SER A 50 2.11 -2.28 -4.71
CA SER A 50 2.57 -3.34 -3.80
C SER A 50 4.09 -3.41 -3.65
N LYS A 51 4.86 -2.91 -4.62
CA LYS A 51 6.33 -2.98 -4.64
C LYS A 51 7.01 -1.67 -4.25
N GLY A 52 6.41 -0.53 -4.55
CA GLY A 52 7.03 0.77 -4.26
C GLY A 52 6.17 1.96 -4.66
N ARG A 53 6.83 3.04 -5.02
CA ARG A 53 6.19 4.30 -5.44
C ARG A 53 6.74 4.76 -6.78
N ILE A 54 5.88 5.38 -7.58
CA ILE A 54 6.25 5.98 -8.86
C ILE A 54 5.53 7.31 -9.05
N GLN A 55 6.24 8.27 -9.64
CA GLN A 55 5.65 9.54 -10.02
C GLN A 55 4.81 9.37 -11.29
N VAL A 56 3.66 10.02 -11.33
CA VAL A 56 2.80 10.07 -12.51
C VAL A 56 2.57 11.52 -12.88
N TYR A 57 2.87 11.86 -14.14
CA TYR A 57 2.58 13.14 -14.74
C TYR A 57 1.25 13.07 -15.47
N ILE A 58 0.35 13.98 -15.15
CA ILE A 58 -1.02 14.01 -15.67
C ILE A 58 -1.27 15.38 -16.27
N THR A 59 -1.61 15.44 -17.57
CA THR A 59 -2.11 16.67 -18.18
C THR A 59 -3.59 16.53 -18.46
N ARG A 60 -4.28 17.66 -18.44
CA ARG A 60 -5.72 17.72 -18.72
C ARG A 60 -6.03 17.22 -20.13
N ASP A 61 -5.21 17.62 -21.09
CA ASP A 61 -5.51 17.42 -22.50
C ASP A 61 -5.14 15.98 -22.94
N ASP A 62 -4.20 15.31 -22.25
CA ASP A 62 -3.85 13.92 -22.54
C ASP A 62 -4.88 12.93 -21.97
N ILE A 63 -5.37 13.14 -20.72
CA ILE A 63 -6.37 12.24 -20.13
C ILE A 63 -7.80 12.56 -20.58
N CYS A 64 -8.01 13.72 -21.22
CA CYS A 64 -9.28 14.15 -21.76
C CYS A 64 -9.04 14.71 -23.18
N PRO A 65 -8.84 13.86 -24.20
CA PRO A 65 -8.58 14.32 -25.56
C PRO A 65 -9.77 15.06 -26.20
N ASP A 66 -10.98 14.69 -25.80
CA ASP A 66 -12.22 15.28 -26.28
C ASP A 66 -12.51 16.67 -25.68
N GLU A 67 -13.58 17.33 -26.10
CA GLU A 67 -14.03 18.62 -25.56
C GLU A 67 -14.42 18.52 -24.07
N ASP A 68 -14.93 17.36 -23.64
CA ASP A 68 -15.26 17.10 -22.24
C ASP A 68 -13.99 16.94 -21.40
N LYS A 69 -13.78 17.89 -20.51
CA LYS A 69 -12.64 17.90 -19.56
C LYS A 69 -13.07 17.53 -18.12
N GLU A 70 -14.21 16.85 -17.97
CA GLU A 70 -14.78 16.51 -16.66
C GLU A 70 -13.85 15.60 -15.85
N MET A 71 -13.24 14.60 -16.47
CA MET A 71 -12.32 13.68 -15.79
C MET A 71 -11.16 14.42 -15.09
N TYR A 72 -10.59 15.44 -15.72
CA TYR A 72 -9.53 16.23 -15.11
C TYR A 72 -10.04 17.32 -14.18
N ASN A 73 -11.02 18.13 -14.62
CA ASN A 73 -11.45 19.32 -13.89
C ASN A 73 -12.31 19.00 -12.67
N THR A 74 -13.14 17.95 -12.77
CA THR A 74 -14.05 17.54 -11.70
C THR A 74 -13.53 16.31 -10.97
N VAL A 75 -13.35 15.18 -11.66
CA VAL A 75 -12.96 13.93 -10.99
C VAL A 75 -11.57 14.05 -10.37
N PHE A 76 -10.55 14.34 -11.19
CA PHE A 76 -9.17 14.38 -10.70
C PHE A 76 -8.92 15.52 -9.70
N LYS A 77 -9.38 16.74 -10.00
CA LYS A 77 -9.07 17.90 -9.15
C LYS A 77 -9.92 18.01 -7.89
N ARG A 78 -11.20 17.62 -7.94
CA ARG A 78 -12.16 17.90 -6.87
C ARG A 78 -12.65 16.66 -6.12
N LEU A 79 -12.79 15.52 -6.81
CA LEU A 79 -13.37 14.30 -6.25
C LEU A 79 -12.33 13.27 -5.78
N LEU A 80 -11.13 13.27 -6.37
CA LEU A 80 -10.06 12.40 -5.91
C LEU A 80 -9.33 13.00 -4.70
N ASP A 81 -9.07 12.14 -3.73
CA ASP A 81 -8.38 12.47 -2.49
C ASP A 81 -7.10 11.65 -2.33
N LEU A 82 -6.25 12.08 -1.40
CA LEU A 82 -5.11 11.29 -0.98
C LEU A 82 -5.59 10.00 -0.30
N GLY A 83 -5.04 8.87 -0.71
CA GLY A 83 -5.48 7.56 -0.26
C GLY A 83 -6.40 6.82 -1.24
N ASP A 84 -6.96 7.49 -2.24
CA ASP A 84 -7.76 6.84 -3.27
C ASP A 84 -6.92 5.89 -4.14
N PHE A 85 -7.54 4.84 -4.64
CA PHE A 85 -6.94 3.95 -5.62
C PHE A 85 -7.34 4.36 -7.03
N ILE A 86 -6.34 4.47 -7.88
CA ILE A 86 -6.52 4.73 -9.31
C ILE A 86 -5.70 3.77 -10.16
N GLY A 87 -6.17 3.57 -11.37
CA GLY A 87 -5.45 2.94 -12.47
C GLY A 87 -4.96 4.01 -13.44
N ILE A 88 -3.74 3.85 -13.93
CA ILE A 88 -3.10 4.74 -14.90
C ILE A 88 -2.59 3.90 -16.07
N GLU A 89 -2.99 4.28 -17.26
CA GLU A 89 -2.43 3.79 -18.52
C GLU A 89 -1.65 4.93 -19.18
N GLY A 90 -0.45 4.65 -19.67
CA GLY A 90 0.41 5.66 -20.26
C GLY A 90 1.79 5.12 -20.62
N PHE A 91 2.75 5.99 -20.83
CA PHE A 91 4.11 5.60 -21.18
C PHE A 91 5.14 6.12 -20.17
N VAL A 92 6.22 5.39 -20.04
CA VAL A 92 7.32 5.73 -19.12
C VAL A 92 8.24 6.74 -19.78
N PHE A 93 8.66 7.76 -19.02
CA PHE A 93 9.61 8.77 -19.46
C PHE A 93 10.44 9.28 -18.28
N ARG A 94 11.52 9.98 -18.59
CA ARG A 94 12.30 10.70 -17.58
C ARG A 94 11.95 12.18 -17.60
N THR A 95 11.65 12.74 -16.44
CA THR A 95 11.40 14.18 -16.30
C THR A 95 12.68 14.99 -16.44
N GLN A 96 12.58 16.30 -16.68
CA GLN A 96 13.73 17.21 -16.73
C GLN A 96 14.57 17.18 -15.43
N MET A 97 13.97 16.85 -14.30
CA MET A 97 14.66 16.71 -13.02
C MET A 97 15.29 15.33 -12.81
N GLY A 98 15.21 14.43 -13.80
CA GLY A 98 15.80 13.10 -13.78
C GLY A 98 14.92 12.00 -13.17
N GLU A 99 13.70 12.31 -12.68
CA GLU A 99 12.80 11.32 -12.09
C GLU A 99 12.12 10.47 -13.17
N ILE A 100 12.17 9.15 -13.02
CA ILE A 100 11.43 8.21 -13.88
C ILE A 100 9.95 8.28 -13.51
N SER A 101 9.13 8.59 -14.49
CA SER A 101 7.72 8.89 -14.30
C SER A 101 6.85 8.25 -15.38
N ILE A 102 5.56 8.14 -15.11
CA ILE A 102 4.58 7.71 -16.12
C ILE A 102 3.86 8.95 -16.63
N HIS A 103 3.82 9.15 -17.94
CA HIS A 103 2.97 10.13 -18.58
C HIS A 103 1.59 9.50 -18.80
N ALA A 104 0.61 9.95 -18.05
CA ALA A 104 -0.73 9.38 -18.08
C ALA A 104 -1.48 9.78 -19.36
N GLN A 105 -2.04 8.80 -20.03
CA GLN A 105 -2.95 8.95 -21.16
C GLN A 105 -4.39 8.61 -20.76
N LYS A 106 -4.57 7.74 -19.76
CA LYS A 106 -5.88 7.40 -19.22
C LYS A 106 -5.82 7.23 -17.71
N LEU A 107 -6.87 7.69 -17.05
CA LEU A 107 -7.07 7.59 -15.62
C LEU A 107 -8.40 6.88 -15.33
N THR A 108 -8.37 5.88 -14.47
CA THR A 108 -9.54 5.14 -14.02
C THR A 108 -9.62 5.17 -12.50
N VAL A 109 -10.74 5.58 -11.94
CA VAL A 109 -10.97 5.53 -10.49
C VAL A 109 -11.34 4.09 -10.10
N LEU A 110 -10.56 3.48 -9.22
CA LEU A 110 -10.75 2.09 -8.79
C LEU A 110 -11.51 2.00 -7.47
N ALA A 111 -11.08 2.75 -6.47
CA ALA A 111 -11.76 2.81 -5.18
C ALA A 111 -11.47 4.12 -4.44
N LYS A 112 -12.46 4.62 -3.72
CA LYS A 112 -12.34 5.79 -2.84
C LYS A 112 -11.85 5.39 -1.45
N SER A 113 -10.97 6.20 -0.87
CA SER A 113 -10.60 6.11 0.53
C SER A 113 -11.67 6.80 1.38
N ILE A 114 -12.38 6.04 2.22
CA ILE A 114 -13.46 6.59 3.06
C ILE A 114 -12.90 7.49 4.19
N LYS A 115 -11.69 7.18 4.66
CA LYS A 115 -11.02 7.94 5.72
C LYS A 115 -9.75 8.59 5.18
N PRO A 116 -9.47 9.85 5.54
CA PRO A 116 -8.22 10.49 5.17
C PRO A 116 -7.03 9.74 5.78
N LEU A 117 -5.93 9.68 5.02
CA LEU A 117 -4.66 9.17 5.54
C LEU A 117 -3.91 10.27 6.29
N PRO A 118 -3.27 9.94 7.43
CA PRO A 118 -2.31 10.85 8.05
C PRO A 118 -1.10 10.96 7.11
N ILE A 119 -0.88 12.14 6.56
CA ILE A 119 0.24 12.39 5.66
C ILE A 119 1.13 13.43 6.30
N VAL A 120 2.39 13.06 6.48
CA VAL A 120 3.40 13.96 7.07
C VAL A 120 3.55 15.19 6.22
N LYS A 121 3.35 16.36 6.84
CA LYS A 121 3.62 17.66 6.24
C LYS A 121 4.88 18.22 6.87
N TYR A 122 5.76 18.77 6.06
CA TYR A 122 6.95 19.43 6.53
C TYR A 122 6.77 20.95 6.42
N LYS A 123 7.01 21.63 7.53
CA LYS A 123 7.06 23.10 7.57
C LYS A 123 8.28 23.51 8.40
N ASP A 124 9.14 24.33 7.82
CA ASP A 124 10.38 24.81 8.46
C ASP A 124 11.27 23.69 9.02
N GLY A 125 11.33 22.55 8.32
CA GLY A 125 12.09 21.36 8.74
C GLY A 125 11.45 20.52 9.84
N VAL A 126 10.27 20.89 10.31
CA VAL A 126 9.52 20.15 11.33
C VAL A 126 8.43 19.30 10.64
N ALA A 127 8.36 18.01 11.00
CA ALA A 127 7.31 17.11 10.56
C ALA A 127 6.03 17.33 11.38
N TYR A 128 4.92 17.52 10.69
CA TYR A 128 3.58 17.61 11.27
C TYR A 128 2.71 16.47 10.77
N ASP A 129 1.73 16.08 11.58
CA ASP A 129 0.79 14.98 11.24
C ASP A 129 1.49 13.62 11.02
N SER A 130 2.67 13.40 11.61
CA SER A 130 3.34 12.12 11.58
C SER A 130 2.53 11.08 12.35
N PHE A 131 2.48 9.85 11.80
CA PHE A 131 1.79 8.71 12.42
C PHE A 131 2.78 7.91 13.28
N ASP A 132 3.28 8.55 14.38
CA ASP A 132 4.41 8.04 15.16
C ASP A 132 4.00 7.48 16.53
N ASP A 133 2.80 7.81 17.04
CA ASP A 133 2.32 7.32 18.32
C ASP A 133 2.24 5.79 18.35
N PRO A 134 2.96 5.11 19.28
CA PRO A 134 3.04 3.66 19.30
C PRO A 134 1.66 3.00 19.48
N GLU A 135 0.78 3.55 20.32
CA GLU A 135 -0.53 2.98 20.56
C GLU A 135 -1.41 3.08 19.31
N LEU A 136 -1.43 4.23 18.65
CA LEU A 136 -2.16 4.39 17.39
C LEU A 136 -1.62 3.47 16.29
N ARG A 137 -0.30 3.30 16.18
CA ARG A 137 0.34 2.37 15.23
C ARG A 137 -0.06 0.92 15.49
N TYR A 138 -0.20 0.51 16.74
CA TYR A 138 -0.68 -0.83 17.08
C TYR A 138 -2.18 -0.99 16.82
N ARG A 139 -3.00 -0.01 17.15
CA ARG A 139 -4.46 -0.05 16.96
C ARG A 139 -4.86 0.06 15.49
N GLN A 140 -4.12 0.85 14.70
CA GLN A 140 -4.39 1.09 13.28
C GLN A 140 -3.23 0.59 12.41
N ARG A 141 -2.88 -0.69 12.57
CA ARG A 141 -1.77 -1.32 11.86
C ARG A 141 -1.90 -1.18 10.33
N TYR A 142 -3.11 -1.19 9.80
CA TYR A 142 -3.38 -0.99 8.39
C TYR A 142 -2.95 0.40 7.89
N VAL A 143 -3.09 1.44 8.72
CA VAL A 143 -2.60 2.79 8.41
C VAL A 143 -1.07 2.82 8.48
N ASP A 144 -0.49 2.29 9.56
CA ASP A 144 0.96 2.18 9.75
C ASP A 144 1.67 1.51 8.55
N LEU A 145 1.08 0.44 8.01
CA LEU A 145 1.57 -0.25 6.81
C LEU A 145 1.49 0.58 5.52
N ILE A 146 0.60 1.57 5.46
CA ILE A 146 0.42 2.43 4.29
C ILE A 146 1.37 3.62 4.33
N VAL A 147 1.49 4.28 5.48
CA VAL A 147 2.13 5.60 5.58
C VAL A 147 3.57 5.56 6.08
N ASN A 148 3.95 4.53 6.88
CA ASN A 148 5.29 4.43 7.44
C ASN A 148 6.17 3.47 6.64
N ASP A 149 7.29 3.99 6.15
CA ASP A 149 8.26 3.20 5.42
C ASP A 149 8.93 2.13 6.33
N GLY A 150 9.30 0.98 5.76
CA GLY A 150 9.96 -0.12 6.46
C GLY A 150 9.04 -1.02 7.30
N VAL A 151 7.84 -0.57 7.67
CA VAL A 151 6.90 -1.38 8.47
C VAL A 151 6.47 -2.64 7.72
N LYS A 152 6.08 -2.50 6.46
CA LYS A 152 5.70 -3.63 5.60
C LYS A 152 6.85 -4.64 5.47
N GLU A 153 8.07 -4.15 5.26
CA GLU A 153 9.27 -4.98 5.17
C GLU A 153 9.52 -5.79 6.45
N THR A 154 9.34 -5.16 7.61
CA THR A 154 9.46 -5.84 8.92
C THR A 154 8.49 -7.02 9.03
N PHE A 155 7.23 -6.84 8.63
CA PHE A 155 6.26 -7.94 8.65
C PHE A 155 6.55 -9.01 7.60
N GLN A 156 7.07 -8.64 6.43
CA GLN A 156 7.52 -9.60 5.42
C GLN A 156 8.71 -10.44 5.93
N LYS A 157 9.71 -9.81 6.58
CA LYS A 157 10.83 -10.52 7.23
C LYS A 157 10.33 -11.50 8.30
N ARG A 158 9.40 -11.05 9.16
CA ARG A 158 8.78 -11.93 10.17
C ARG A 158 8.09 -13.13 9.53
N ALA A 159 7.28 -12.92 8.50
CA ALA A 159 6.60 -14.00 7.80
C ALA A 159 7.59 -14.99 7.16
N THR A 160 8.69 -14.49 6.61
CA THR A 160 9.76 -15.31 6.04
C THR A 160 10.46 -16.15 7.11
N ILE A 161 10.80 -15.58 8.26
CA ILE A 161 11.43 -16.31 9.37
C ILE A 161 10.54 -17.48 9.83
N ILE A 162 9.24 -17.23 10.05
CA ILE A 162 8.30 -18.29 10.48
C ILE A 162 8.19 -19.39 9.42
N ARG A 163 8.09 -19.01 8.14
CA ARG A 163 8.02 -19.97 7.03
C ARG A 163 9.27 -20.83 6.94
N THR A 164 10.44 -20.21 7.04
CA THR A 164 11.73 -20.92 7.00
C THR A 164 11.87 -21.88 8.16
N MET A 165 11.45 -21.47 9.36
CA MET A 165 11.47 -22.33 10.54
C MET A 165 10.58 -23.57 10.36
N ARG A 166 9.36 -23.38 9.85
CA ARG A 166 8.44 -24.49 9.55
C ARG A 166 9.02 -25.43 8.50
N ALA A 167 9.53 -24.89 7.42
CA ALA A 167 10.15 -25.68 6.35
C ALA A 167 11.34 -26.52 6.87
N ALA A 168 12.22 -25.94 7.68
CA ALA A 168 13.36 -26.64 8.23
C ALA A 168 12.97 -27.80 9.17
N LEU A 169 11.91 -27.63 9.95
CA LEU A 169 11.38 -28.69 10.82
C LEU A 169 10.71 -29.79 9.99
N ASP A 170 9.95 -29.42 8.97
CA ASP A 170 9.28 -30.36 8.07
C ASP A 170 10.30 -31.21 7.30
N GLU A 171 11.35 -30.59 6.74
CA GLU A 171 12.46 -31.27 6.10
C GLU A 171 13.23 -32.24 7.05
N ALA A 172 13.27 -31.89 8.34
CA ALA A 172 13.86 -32.75 9.37
C ALA A 172 12.93 -33.90 9.83
N GLY A 173 11.74 -34.02 9.26
CA GLY A 173 10.78 -35.08 9.54
C GLY A 173 9.88 -34.83 10.75
N TYR A 174 9.82 -33.60 11.25
CA TYR A 174 8.87 -33.21 12.29
C TYR A 174 7.48 -32.93 11.69
N THR A 175 6.44 -33.23 12.43
CA THR A 175 5.05 -32.93 12.06
C THR A 175 4.55 -31.74 12.88
N GLU A 176 4.07 -30.69 12.23
CA GLU A 176 3.41 -29.56 12.91
C GLU A 176 2.04 -30.03 13.47
N VAL A 177 1.80 -29.79 14.74
CA VAL A 177 0.57 -30.15 15.44
C VAL A 177 0.01 -28.96 16.21
N GLU A 178 -1.30 -28.89 16.31
CA GLU A 178 -1.98 -27.93 17.17
C GLU A 178 -2.31 -28.60 18.49
N THR A 179 -1.79 -28.02 19.59
CA THR A 179 -2.08 -28.50 20.95
C THR A 179 -3.16 -27.66 21.60
N PRO A 180 -3.98 -28.23 22.52
CA PRO A 180 -4.98 -27.46 23.25
C PRO A 180 -4.33 -26.31 24.04
N ILE A 181 -4.86 -25.10 23.88
CA ILE A 181 -4.40 -23.90 24.62
C ILE A 181 -4.89 -23.96 26.07
N LEU A 182 -6.15 -24.44 26.29
CA LEU A 182 -6.72 -24.63 27.60
C LEU A 182 -6.53 -26.08 28.03
N GLN A 183 -5.90 -26.29 29.19
CA GLN A 183 -5.61 -27.60 29.72
C GLN A 183 -6.15 -27.71 31.16
N SER A 184 -6.60 -28.89 31.55
CA SER A 184 -7.07 -29.15 32.90
C SER A 184 -5.94 -29.27 33.94
N ILE A 185 -4.72 -29.59 33.47
CA ILE A 185 -3.52 -29.71 34.31
C ILE A 185 -2.52 -28.66 33.85
N PRO A 186 -2.03 -27.77 34.74
CA PRO A 186 -0.97 -26.83 34.40
C PRO A 186 0.28 -27.58 33.96
N GLY A 187 0.64 -27.42 32.68
CA GLY A 187 1.87 -27.98 32.11
C GLY A 187 2.67 -26.89 31.42
N GLY A 188 3.99 -27.06 31.35
CA GLY A 188 4.86 -26.15 30.62
C GLY A 188 5.90 -25.46 31.49
N ALA A 189 6.47 -24.35 31.00
CA ALA A 189 7.53 -23.62 31.68
C ALA A 189 7.12 -23.11 33.07
N SER A 190 8.08 -22.74 33.92
CA SER A 190 7.90 -22.24 35.29
C SER A 190 7.07 -20.93 35.43
N ALA A 191 6.31 -20.56 34.41
CA ALA A 191 5.43 -19.39 34.39
C ALA A 191 4.12 -19.66 35.13
N ARG A 192 3.62 -18.66 35.87
CA ARG A 192 2.35 -18.74 36.56
C ARG A 192 1.19 -18.85 35.56
N PRO A 193 0.37 -19.94 35.60
CA PRO A 193 -0.74 -20.11 34.67
C PRO A 193 -1.89 -19.14 34.94
N PHE A 194 -2.65 -18.79 33.92
CA PHE A 194 -3.97 -18.22 34.08
C PHE A 194 -4.98 -19.35 34.38
N THR A 195 -5.84 -19.14 35.37
CA THR A 195 -7.01 -19.99 35.59
C THR A 195 -8.27 -19.28 35.10
N THR A 196 -9.08 -19.96 34.31
CA THR A 196 -10.39 -19.47 33.88
C THR A 196 -11.47 -20.48 34.24
N HIS A 197 -12.65 -19.98 34.55
CA HIS A 197 -13.82 -20.80 34.86
C HIS A 197 -14.90 -20.52 33.83
N PRO A 198 -15.39 -21.52 33.09
CA PRO A 198 -16.52 -21.34 32.18
C PRO A 198 -17.78 -21.02 32.97
N VAL A 199 -18.33 -19.83 32.78
CA VAL A 199 -19.53 -19.37 33.48
C VAL A 199 -20.82 -19.91 32.84
N SER A 200 -20.79 -20.18 31.54
CA SER A 200 -21.82 -20.88 30.78
C SER A 200 -21.28 -21.35 29.41
N TYR A 201 -21.86 -22.43 28.90
CA TYR A 201 -21.53 -22.97 27.58
C TYR A 201 -21.82 -22.01 26.41
N THR A 202 -22.55 -20.94 26.66
CA THR A 202 -22.97 -19.99 25.60
C THR A 202 -22.01 -18.80 25.39
N HIS A 203 -20.94 -18.67 26.18
CA HIS A 203 -20.06 -17.49 26.15
C HIS A 203 -18.55 -17.80 26.15
N LEU A 204 -18.14 -18.93 25.59
CA LEU A 204 -16.73 -19.14 25.23
C LEU A 204 -16.40 -18.30 24.02
N ARG A 205 -15.99 -17.06 24.24
CA ARG A 205 -15.27 -16.26 23.24
C ARG A 205 -13.78 -16.38 23.54
N ALA A 206 -13.07 -17.15 22.72
CA ALA A 206 -11.63 -17.00 22.59
C ALA A 206 -11.37 -15.65 21.90
N HIS A 207 -10.60 -14.78 22.53
CA HIS A 207 -10.07 -13.56 21.94
C HIS A 207 -8.62 -13.76 21.53
#